data_7d61aca6c7f721f8297878de92ce0820
#
_entry.id   7d61aca6c7f721f8297878de92ce0820
#
_cell.length_a   1.000
_cell.length_b   1.000
_cell.length_c   1.000
_cell.angle_alpha   90.00
_cell.angle_beta   90.00
_cell.angle_gamma   90.00
#
_symmetry.space_group_name_H-M   'P 1'
#
loop_
_entity.id
_entity.type
_entity.pdbx_description
1 polymer ?
#
loop_
_entity_poly.entity_id
_entity_poly.type
_entity_poly.pdbx_seq_one_letter_code
_entity_poly.pdbx_strand_id
1 'polypeptide(L)'
;MNNEIKRNMVAAQIERLEKALRYIERVVESAPDGRVVIRNKNGHPYLTSIIEKNNGLRKEKCVKPDSEYAKAAINALYCKKLQSVLRKELSCLQRFDSQYNPEEKYQIYYNFPPELQKLIRPIFKDKAMLRAEWQGASFESNSYPINQSHTLLTNRGESVRSKSEVIIANVLDQMGLAYKYECMYQFGSWQTAPDFTVFNERDGLLYYIEYFGMMDDAEYQRDALKKISRYQQTPDANRFIYIFESKDAPMNMKAIENLLRVYF
;
A
#
# COMPACT_ATOMS: atom_id res chain seq x y z
N MET A 1 -2.26 4.12 -3.33
CA MET A 1 -1.88 3.53 -2.01
C MET A 1 -3.11 2.81 -1.47
N ASN A 2 -3.04 1.50 -1.34
CA ASN A 2 -4.16 0.62 -0.98
C ASN A 2 -4.81 1.05 0.35
N ASN A 3 -6.15 1.02 0.44
CA ASN A 3 -6.90 1.39 1.65
C ASN A 3 -6.49 0.54 2.88
N GLU A 4 -6.13 -0.72 2.65
CA GLU A 4 -5.62 -1.63 3.67
C GLU A 4 -4.27 -1.16 4.24
N ILE A 5 -3.34 -0.70 3.38
CA ILE A 5 -2.06 -0.14 3.81
C ILE A 5 -2.28 1.12 4.67
N LYS A 6 -3.22 1.99 4.27
CA LYS A 6 -3.55 3.20 5.06
C LYS A 6 -4.12 2.85 6.42
N ARG A 7 -5.03 1.88 6.52
CA ARG A 7 -5.58 1.40 7.78
C ARG A 7 -4.50 0.81 8.68
N ASN A 8 -3.62 -0.04 8.12
CA ASN A 8 -2.51 -0.63 8.88
C ASN A 8 -1.55 0.44 9.40
N MET A 9 -1.27 1.50 8.62
CA MET A 9 -0.44 2.63 9.08
C MET A 9 -1.11 3.42 10.20
N VAL A 10 -2.42 3.67 10.13
CA VAL A 10 -3.17 4.36 11.19
C VAL A 10 -3.19 3.52 12.46
N ALA A 11 -3.49 2.22 12.36
CA ALA A 11 -3.49 1.29 13.49
C ALA A 11 -2.11 1.22 14.17
N ALA A 12 -1.03 1.12 13.39
CA ALA A 12 0.33 1.13 13.92
C ALA A 12 0.67 2.45 14.64
N GLN A 13 0.22 3.59 14.12
CA GLN A 13 0.43 4.89 14.77
C GLN A 13 -0.38 5.01 16.06
N ILE A 14 -1.60 4.53 16.10
CA ILE A 14 -2.43 4.47 17.32
C ILE A 14 -1.70 3.66 18.40
N GLU A 15 -1.24 2.46 18.08
CA GLU A 15 -0.50 1.60 19.03
C GLU A 15 0.77 2.28 19.56
N ARG A 16 1.50 2.96 18.68
CA ARG A 16 2.70 3.73 19.05
C ARG A 16 2.39 4.85 20.02
N LEU A 17 1.31 5.61 19.79
CA LEU A 17 0.89 6.70 20.66
C LEU A 17 0.41 6.18 22.03
N GLU A 18 -0.35 5.10 22.05
CA GLU A 18 -0.81 4.47 23.30
C GLU A 18 0.37 3.97 24.13
N LYS A 19 1.38 3.36 23.51
CA LYS A 19 2.60 2.93 24.19
C LYS A 19 3.37 4.12 24.77
N ALA A 20 3.49 5.21 24.02
CA ALA A 20 4.14 6.43 24.49
C ALA A 20 3.37 7.07 25.65
N LEU A 21 2.04 7.11 25.59
CA LEU A 21 1.21 7.63 26.68
C LEU A 21 1.34 6.81 27.96
N ARG A 22 1.36 5.49 27.89
CA ARG A 22 1.62 4.63 29.06
C ARG A 22 3.00 4.87 29.68
N TYR A 23 4.01 5.14 28.89
CA TYR A 23 5.34 5.51 29.41
C TYR A 23 5.30 6.87 30.11
N ILE A 24 4.67 7.87 29.48
CA ILE A 24 4.53 9.24 30.01
C ILE A 24 3.77 9.22 31.35
N GLU A 25 2.71 8.44 31.47
CA GLU A 25 1.91 8.30 32.69
C GLU A 25 2.79 7.82 33.86
N ARG A 26 3.59 6.79 33.64
CA ARG A 26 4.56 6.29 34.65
C ARG A 26 5.57 7.35 35.08
N VAL A 27 6.09 8.13 34.12
CA VAL A 27 7.05 9.22 34.42
C VAL A 27 6.38 10.32 35.23
N VAL A 28 5.14 10.67 34.91
CA VAL A 28 4.37 11.69 35.62
C VAL A 28 3.98 11.22 37.04
N GLU A 29 3.60 9.96 37.20
CA GLU A 29 3.26 9.36 38.50
C GLU A 29 4.47 9.25 39.43
N SER A 30 5.64 8.96 38.89
CA SER A 30 6.90 8.90 39.65
C SER A 30 7.56 10.26 39.89
N ALA A 31 6.90 11.34 39.44
CA ALA A 31 7.47 12.70 39.58
C ALA A 31 7.57 13.11 41.06
N PRO A 32 8.65 13.82 41.42
CA PRO A 32 8.77 14.36 42.78
C PRO A 32 7.74 15.46 43.04
N ASP A 33 7.35 15.62 44.29
CA ASP A 33 6.40 16.66 44.71
C ASP A 33 6.88 18.07 44.34
N GLY A 34 5.92 18.90 43.96
CA GLY A 34 6.15 20.30 43.64
C GLY A 34 6.45 20.55 42.13
N ARG A 35 6.82 21.77 41.86
CA ARG A 35 7.18 22.22 40.47
C ARG A 35 8.49 22.96 40.49
N VAL A 36 9.25 22.89 39.42
CA VAL A 36 10.45 23.66 39.21
C VAL A 36 10.13 24.84 38.27
N VAL A 37 10.57 26.02 38.66
CA VAL A 37 10.44 27.28 37.85
C VAL A 37 11.79 27.95 37.70
N ILE A 38 11.95 28.68 36.61
CA ILE A 38 13.10 29.54 36.41
C ILE A 38 12.82 30.91 37.08
N ARG A 39 13.72 31.33 37.96
CA ARG A 39 13.74 32.69 38.54
C ARG A 39 14.95 33.44 37.98
N ASN A 40 14.92 34.75 38.02
CA ASN A 40 16.03 35.62 37.61
C ASN A 40 16.42 36.52 38.78
N LYS A 41 17.72 36.58 39.07
CA LYS A 41 18.26 37.49 40.06
C LYS A 41 19.48 38.21 39.43
N ASN A 42 19.38 39.51 39.27
CA ASN A 42 20.44 40.36 38.69
C ASN A 42 20.90 39.87 37.30
N GLY A 43 19.97 39.45 36.43
CA GLY A 43 20.32 38.96 35.10
C GLY A 43 20.73 37.47 35.05
N HIS A 44 20.89 36.79 36.17
CA HIS A 44 21.29 35.38 36.24
C HIS A 44 20.09 34.48 36.50
N PRO A 45 19.75 33.55 35.60
CA PRO A 45 18.66 32.59 35.81
C PRO A 45 19.08 31.49 36.81
N TYR A 46 18.16 31.11 37.68
CA TYR A 46 18.34 30.00 38.62
C TYR A 46 17.04 29.21 38.77
N LEU A 47 17.15 27.93 39.18
CA LEU A 47 16.01 27.07 39.38
C LEU A 47 15.51 27.14 40.83
N THR A 48 14.19 27.22 40.97
CA THR A 48 13.52 27.19 42.29
C THR A 48 12.46 26.10 42.26
N SER A 49 12.49 25.18 43.21
CA SER A 49 11.37 24.25 43.48
C SER A 49 10.33 24.97 44.33
N ILE A 50 9.06 24.76 43.99
CA ILE A 50 7.92 25.27 44.73
C ILE A 50 7.06 24.06 45.11
N ILE A 51 6.94 23.83 46.41
CA ILE A 51 6.11 22.78 47.01
C ILE A 51 4.98 23.46 47.78
N GLU A 52 3.74 23.18 47.37
CA GLU A 52 2.53 23.70 48.05
C GLU A 52 2.08 22.65 49.07
N LYS A 53 1.94 23.04 50.34
CA LYS A 53 1.42 22.19 51.40
C LYS A 53 -0.10 22.31 51.46
N ASN A 54 -0.76 21.27 52.03
CA ASN A 54 -2.23 21.22 52.16
C ASN A 54 -2.88 22.40 52.92
N ASN A 55 -2.06 23.16 53.68
CA ASN A 55 -2.50 24.38 54.39
C ASN A 55 -2.25 25.70 53.61
N GLY A 56 -1.99 25.63 52.33
CA GLY A 56 -1.72 26.81 51.49
C GLY A 56 -0.34 27.44 51.62
N LEU A 57 0.51 26.88 52.53
CA LEU A 57 1.89 27.37 52.66
C LEU A 57 2.76 26.90 51.50
N ARG A 58 3.48 27.86 50.90
CA ARG A 58 4.44 27.57 49.84
C ARG A 58 5.85 27.50 50.42
N LYS A 59 6.55 26.40 50.11
CA LYS A 59 7.98 26.28 50.41
C LYS A 59 8.75 26.39 49.11
N GLU A 60 9.57 27.44 49.05
CA GLU A 60 10.47 27.68 47.91
C GLU A 60 11.91 27.35 48.30
N LYS A 61 12.63 26.64 47.43
CA LYS A 61 14.04 26.27 47.66
C LYS A 61 14.79 26.36 46.33
N CYS A 62 15.96 27.04 46.37
CA CYS A 62 16.86 27.00 45.20
C CYS A 62 17.36 25.60 44.94
N VAL A 63 17.36 25.17 43.70
CA VAL A 63 17.70 23.80 43.26
C VAL A 63 18.81 23.85 42.24
N LYS A 64 19.81 23.02 42.37
CA LYS A 64 20.89 22.87 41.39
C LYS A 64 20.32 22.24 40.12
N PRO A 65 20.66 22.78 38.90
CA PRO A 65 20.18 22.24 37.64
C PRO A 65 20.51 20.75 37.46
N ASP A 66 21.67 20.33 37.92
CA ASP A 66 22.15 18.94 37.74
C ASP A 66 21.60 17.97 38.77
N SER A 67 20.80 18.44 39.75
CA SER A 67 20.21 17.55 40.75
C SER A 67 19.18 16.61 40.16
N GLU A 68 19.12 15.37 40.62
CA GLU A 68 18.15 14.36 40.16
C GLU A 68 16.71 14.85 40.38
N TYR A 69 16.44 15.60 41.43
CA TYR A 69 15.14 16.23 41.66
C TYR A 69 14.76 17.20 40.55
N ALA A 70 15.68 18.11 40.15
CA ALA A 70 15.41 19.10 39.09
C ALA A 70 15.15 18.39 37.74
N LYS A 71 16.01 17.44 37.37
CA LYS A 71 15.86 16.64 36.15
C LYS A 71 14.52 15.91 36.09
N ALA A 72 14.16 15.21 37.17
CA ALA A 72 12.91 14.46 37.26
C ALA A 72 11.68 15.36 37.20
N ALA A 73 11.67 16.50 37.93
CA ALA A 73 10.55 17.44 37.93
C ALA A 73 10.37 18.16 36.58
N ILE A 74 11.47 18.55 35.92
CA ILE A 74 11.42 19.17 34.60
C ILE A 74 10.99 18.16 33.55
N ASN A 75 11.50 16.91 33.59
CA ASN A 75 11.07 15.85 32.68
C ASN A 75 9.57 15.54 32.84
N ALA A 76 9.08 15.46 34.07
CA ALA A 76 7.65 15.27 34.33
C ALA A 76 6.79 16.45 33.79
N LEU A 77 7.27 17.68 33.92
CA LEU A 77 6.60 18.85 33.34
C LEU A 77 6.54 18.77 31.80
N TYR A 78 7.64 18.38 31.17
CA TYR A 78 7.68 18.12 29.74
C TYR A 78 6.68 17.02 29.35
N CYS A 79 6.72 15.90 30.06
CA CYS A 79 5.81 14.77 29.85
C CYS A 79 4.33 15.16 29.99
N LYS A 80 3.95 15.94 31.00
CA LYS A 80 2.59 16.48 31.17
C LYS A 80 2.13 17.32 29.97
N LYS A 81 3.00 18.17 29.44
CA LYS A 81 2.69 18.96 28.23
C LYS A 81 2.56 18.07 27.01
N LEU A 82 3.51 17.14 26.83
CA LEU A 82 3.49 16.19 25.71
C LEU A 82 2.24 15.30 25.74
N GLN A 83 1.84 14.82 26.92
CA GLN A 83 0.66 13.99 27.11
C GLN A 83 -0.61 14.62 26.51
N SER A 84 -0.80 15.93 26.73
CA SER A 84 -1.98 16.65 26.21
C SER A 84 -2.01 16.69 24.66
N VAL A 85 -0.84 16.82 24.04
CA VAL A 85 -0.69 16.82 22.58
C VAL A 85 -0.96 15.43 22.01
N LEU A 86 -0.30 14.39 22.59
CA LEU A 86 -0.45 13.03 22.13
C LEU A 86 -1.88 12.48 22.31
N ARG A 87 -2.57 12.86 23.39
CA ARG A 87 -4.00 12.51 23.57
C ARG A 87 -4.89 13.10 22.50
N LYS A 88 -4.64 14.35 22.07
CA LYS A 88 -5.37 14.96 20.95
C LYS A 88 -5.11 14.23 19.64
N GLU A 89 -3.85 13.94 19.34
CA GLU A 89 -3.46 13.19 18.15
C GLU A 89 -4.11 11.80 18.14
N LEU A 90 -4.03 11.06 19.25
CA LEU A 90 -4.66 9.75 19.39
C LEU A 90 -6.18 9.82 19.16
N SER A 91 -6.86 10.79 19.77
CA SER A 91 -8.32 10.98 19.59
C SER A 91 -8.69 11.27 18.14
N CYS A 92 -7.89 12.07 17.42
CA CYS A 92 -8.10 12.32 15.99
C CYS A 92 -7.95 11.06 15.15
N LEU A 93 -6.90 10.26 15.41
CA LEU A 93 -6.66 9.01 14.67
C LEU A 93 -7.72 7.95 14.98
N GLN A 94 -8.13 7.79 16.23
CA GLN A 94 -9.20 6.87 16.63
C GLN A 94 -10.55 7.26 16.01
N ARG A 95 -10.86 8.56 15.95
CA ARG A 95 -12.07 9.06 15.26
C ARG A 95 -11.99 8.76 13.76
N PHE A 96 -10.84 9.02 13.13
CA PHE A 96 -10.65 8.69 11.72
C PHE A 96 -10.85 7.20 11.48
N ASP A 97 -10.22 6.34 12.27
CA ASP A 97 -10.30 4.88 12.13
C ASP A 97 -11.74 4.35 12.28
N SER A 98 -12.50 4.91 13.24
CA SER A 98 -13.88 4.50 13.49
C SER A 98 -14.89 5.05 12.49
N GLN A 99 -14.66 6.21 11.88
CA GLN A 99 -15.62 6.88 11.00
C GLN A 99 -15.28 6.73 9.51
N TYR A 100 -14.02 6.48 9.17
CA TYR A 100 -13.60 6.38 7.79
C TYR A 100 -13.96 5.02 7.19
N ASN A 101 -15.00 5.00 6.36
CA ASN A 101 -15.36 3.84 5.53
C ASN A 101 -15.12 4.16 4.04
N PRO A 102 -14.02 3.69 3.44
CA PRO A 102 -13.71 3.98 2.04
C PRO A 102 -14.70 3.32 1.06
N GLU A 103 -15.45 2.31 1.51
CA GLU A 103 -16.40 1.56 0.68
C GLU A 103 -17.80 2.22 0.63
N GLU A 104 -18.12 3.11 1.57
CA GLU A 104 -19.44 3.72 1.70
C GLU A 104 -19.90 4.43 0.42
N LYS A 105 -18.99 5.14 -0.25
CA LYS A 105 -19.28 5.83 -1.52
C LYS A 105 -19.72 4.90 -2.64
N TYR A 106 -19.30 3.64 -2.64
CA TYR A 106 -19.71 2.64 -3.62
C TYR A 106 -21.08 2.06 -3.26
N GLN A 107 -21.38 1.92 -1.97
CA GLN A 107 -22.67 1.41 -1.49
C GLN A 107 -23.84 2.30 -1.90
N ILE A 108 -23.62 3.60 -2.08
CA ILE A 108 -24.65 4.54 -2.54
C ILE A 108 -25.29 4.04 -3.83
N TYR A 109 -24.50 3.57 -4.80
CA TYR A 109 -25.01 3.03 -6.06
C TYR A 109 -25.87 1.77 -5.85
N TYR A 110 -25.42 0.84 -5.00
CA TYR A 110 -26.10 -0.44 -4.75
C TYR A 110 -27.38 -0.28 -3.90
N ASN A 111 -27.53 0.84 -3.20
CA ASN A 111 -28.74 1.16 -2.43
C ASN A 111 -29.90 1.59 -3.34
N PHE A 112 -29.67 1.90 -4.62
CA PHE A 112 -30.75 2.17 -5.56
C PHE A 112 -31.36 0.89 -6.11
N PRO A 113 -32.69 0.87 -6.42
CA PRO A 113 -33.32 -0.23 -7.12
C PRO A 113 -32.63 -0.53 -8.47
N PRO A 114 -32.60 -1.81 -8.92
CA PRO A 114 -31.92 -2.20 -10.16
C PRO A 114 -32.35 -1.41 -11.41
N GLU A 115 -33.61 -0.99 -11.46
CA GLU A 115 -34.17 -0.19 -12.56
C GLU A 115 -33.51 1.19 -12.62
N LEU A 116 -33.25 1.79 -11.47
CA LEU A 116 -32.59 3.10 -11.38
C LEU A 116 -31.07 3.00 -11.57
N GLN A 117 -30.45 1.90 -11.09
CA GLN A 117 -29.02 1.67 -11.28
C GLN A 117 -28.62 1.73 -12.77
N LYS A 118 -29.50 1.24 -13.67
CA LYS A 118 -29.27 1.30 -15.14
C LYS A 118 -29.19 2.72 -15.70
N LEU A 119 -29.77 3.70 -15.00
CA LEU A 119 -29.77 5.10 -15.40
C LEU A 119 -28.63 5.91 -14.75
N ILE A 120 -28.01 5.36 -13.71
CA ILE A 120 -26.95 6.03 -12.94
C ILE A 120 -25.61 5.78 -13.63
N ARG A 121 -24.84 6.86 -13.80
CA ARG A 121 -23.42 6.79 -14.16
C ARG A 121 -22.57 7.03 -12.93
N PRO A 122 -22.10 5.97 -12.23
CA PRO A 122 -21.36 6.14 -10.97
C PRO A 122 -20.06 6.90 -11.21
N ILE A 123 -19.84 7.97 -10.42
CA ILE A 123 -18.59 8.74 -10.42
C ILE A 123 -17.45 7.91 -9.83
N PHE A 124 -17.76 7.15 -8.77
CA PHE A 124 -16.82 6.21 -8.17
C PHE A 124 -17.27 4.79 -8.51
N LYS A 125 -16.42 4.04 -9.18
CA LYS A 125 -16.64 2.65 -9.51
C LYS A 125 -15.85 1.77 -8.55
N ASP A 126 -16.47 0.75 -8.01
CA ASP A 126 -15.75 -0.27 -7.26
C ASP A 126 -14.97 -1.21 -8.19
N LYS A 127 -14.22 -2.12 -7.61
CA LYS A 127 -13.37 -3.04 -8.36
C LYS A 127 -14.18 -3.99 -9.27
N ALA A 128 -15.37 -4.41 -8.83
CA ALA A 128 -16.23 -5.26 -9.61
C ALA A 128 -16.76 -4.56 -10.87
N MET A 129 -17.19 -3.30 -10.72
CA MET A 129 -17.60 -2.46 -11.85
C MET A 129 -16.44 -2.20 -12.82
N LEU A 130 -15.25 -1.86 -12.29
CA LEU A 130 -14.06 -1.63 -13.12
C LEU A 130 -13.64 -2.90 -13.87
N ARG A 131 -13.70 -4.06 -13.21
CA ARG A 131 -13.45 -5.35 -13.84
C ARG A 131 -14.43 -5.63 -14.96
N ALA A 132 -15.73 -5.50 -14.69
CA ALA A 132 -16.79 -5.77 -15.67
C ALA A 132 -16.68 -4.84 -16.89
N GLU A 133 -16.43 -3.55 -16.67
CA GLU A 133 -16.21 -2.58 -17.72
C GLU A 133 -14.98 -2.90 -18.56
N TRP A 134 -13.86 -3.23 -17.89
CA TRP A 134 -12.63 -3.59 -18.59
C TRP A 134 -12.78 -4.90 -19.39
N GLN A 135 -13.44 -5.92 -18.83
CA GLN A 135 -13.70 -7.18 -19.54
C GLN A 135 -14.62 -6.97 -20.75
N GLY A 136 -15.67 -6.14 -20.61
CA GLY A 136 -16.62 -5.84 -21.68
C GLY A 136 -16.10 -4.88 -22.77
N ALA A 137 -15.02 -4.14 -22.48
CA ALA A 137 -14.45 -3.23 -23.45
C ALA A 137 -13.72 -3.99 -24.58
N SER A 138 -14.00 -3.61 -25.83
CA SER A 138 -13.20 -4.02 -26.98
C SER A 138 -11.75 -3.56 -26.77
N PHE A 139 -10.80 -4.33 -27.26
CA PHE A 139 -9.39 -3.98 -27.22
C PHE A 139 -8.71 -4.28 -28.55
N GLU A 140 -7.70 -3.52 -28.87
CA GLU A 140 -6.82 -3.77 -29.99
C GLU A 140 -5.81 -4.83 -29.55
N SER A 141 -5.72 -5.92 -30.31
CA SER A 141 -4.72 -6.96 -30.11
C SER A 141 -3.59 -6.84 -31.11
N ASN A 142 -2.51 -7.56 -30.87
CA ASN A 142 -1.39 -7.64 -31.79
C ASN A 142 -1.87 -8.07 -33.19
N SER A 143 -1.48 -7.30 -34.21
CA SER A 143 -1.89 -7.51 -35.60
C SER A 143 -1.15 -8.65 -36.32
N TYR A 144 -0.10 -9.23 -35.73
CA TYR A 144 0.61 -10.35 -36.33
C TYR A 144 -0.25 -11.62 -36.31
N PRO A 145 -0.51 -12.24 -37.49
CA PRO A 145 -1.37 -13.41 -37.56
C PRO A 145 -0.78 -14.59 -36.76
N ILE A 146 -1.63 -15.26 -35.99
CA ILE A 146 -1.29 -16.53 -35.37
C ILE A 146 -1.26 -17.59 -36.47
N ASN A 147 -0.19 -18.41 -36.50
CA ASN A 147 -0.06 -19.45 -37.51
C ASN A 147 -1.19 -20.48 -37.37
N GLN A 148 -2.12 -20.49 -38.31
CA GLN A 148 -3.30 -21.34 -38.27
C GLN A 148 -2.99 -22.83 -38.46
N SER A 149 -1.79 -23.19 -38.94
CA SER A 149 -1.43 -24.62 -39.13
C SER A 149 -1.15 -25.37 -37.82
N HIS A 150 -0.91 -24.66 -36.70
CA HIS A 150 -0.71 -25.24 -35.37
C HIS A 150 -1.42 -24.42 -34.32
N THR A 151 -2.74 -24.49 -34.30
CA THR A 151 -3.58 -23.73 -33.36
C THR A 151 -3.43 -24.32 -31.95
N LEU A 152 -2.79 -23.55 -31.07
CA LEU A 152 -2.72 -23.86 -29.64
C LEU A 152 -3.87 -23.14 -28.94
N LEU A 153 -4.75 -23.90 -28.29
CA LEU A 153 -5.94 -23.36 -27.65
C LEU A 153 -5.78 -23.39 -26.12
N THR A 154 -6.17 -22.31 -25.49
CA THR A 154 -6.35 -22.24 -24.03
C THR A 154 -7.64 -22.95 -23.60
N ASN A 155 -7.86 -23.14 -22.29
CA ASN A 155 -9.12 -23.69 -21.76
C ASN A 155 -10.35 -22.83 -22.15
N ARG A 156 -10.16 -21.55 -22.44
CA ARG A 156 -11.22 -20.64 -22.91
C ARG A 156 -11.44 -20.69 -24.44
N GLY A 157 -10.65 -21.50 -25.15
CA GLY A 157 -10.70 -21.58 -26.60
C GLY A 157 -9.98 -20.43 -27.33
N GLU A 158 -9.17 -19.65 -26.64
CA GLU A 158 -8.36 -18.58 -27.25
C GLU A 158 -7.14 -19.18 -27.93
N SER A 159 -6.83 -18.72 -29.14
CA SER A 159 -5.60 -19.09 -29.85
C SER A 159 -4.41 -18.29 -29.34
N VAL A 160 -3.33 -18.99 -28.99
CA VAL A 160 -2.07 -18.38 -28.52
C VAL A 160 -0.88 -18.91 -29.35
N ARG A 161 0.29 -18.28 -29.22
CA ARG A 161 1.46 -18.54 -30.09
C ARG A 161 2.35 -19.67 -29.59
N SER A 162 2.36 -19.97 -28.30
CA SER A 162 3.26 -20.96 -27.71
C SER A 162 2.55 -21.87 -26.69
N LYS A 163 3.11 -23.07 -26.47
CA LYS A 163 2.63 -23.98 -25.41
C LYS A 163 2.74 -23.37 -24.02
N SER A 164 3.76 -22.56 -23.81
CA SER A 164 4.00 -21.88 -22.54
C SER A 164 2.92 -20.84 -22.26
N GLU A 165 2.47 -20.12 -23.29
CA GLU A 165 1.34 -19.19 -23.17
C GLU A 165 0.03 -19.93 -22.86
N VAL A 166 -0.21 -21.15 -23.42
CA VAL A 166 -1.35 -21.99 -23.01
C VAL A 166 -1.30 -22.27 -21.52
N ILE A 167 -0.12 -22.64 -20.99
CA ILE A 167 0.05 -22.93 -19.56
C ILE A 167 -0.24 -21.69 -18.71
N ILE A 168 0.30 -20.52 -19.08
CA ILE A 168 0.09 -19.27 -18.35
C ILE A 168 -1.40 -18.90 -18.36
N ALA A 169 -2.05 -18.92 -19.54
CA ALA A 169 -3.47 -18.64 -19.69
C ALA A 169 -4.34 -19.54 -18.83
N ASN A 170 -4.04 -20.85 -18.81
CA ASN A 170 -4.80 -21.82 -18.02
C ASN A 170 -4.58 -21.65 -16.51
N VAL A 171 -3.38 -21.24 -16.07
CA VAL A 171 -3.14 -20.88 -14.66
C VAL A 171 -3.94 -19.63 -14.28
N LEU A 172 -3.95 -18.59 -15.13
CA LEU A 172 -4.75 -17.38 -14.89
C LEU A 172 -6.25 -17.73 -14.78
N ASP A 173 -6.73 -18.60 -15.66
CA ASP A 173 -8.12 -19.06 -15.65
C ASP A 173 -8.45 -19.87 -14.38
N GLN A 174 -7.60 -20.81 -13.97
CA GLN A 174 -7.76 -21.58 -12.74
C GLN A 174 -7.75 -20.70 -11.49
N MET A 175 -6.99 -19.60 -11.50
CA MET A 175 -6.99 -18.63 -10.43
C MET A 175 -8.20 -17.68 -10.46
N GLY A 176 -9.08 -17.78 -11.47
CA GLY A 176 -10.24 -16.90 -11.65
C GLY A 176 -9.88 -15.47 -12.05
N LEU A 177 -8.67 -15.25 -12.54
CA LEU A 177 -8.19 -13.93 -12.93
C LEU A 177 -8.76 -13.52 -14.29
N ALA A 178 -9.21 -12.28 -14.39
CA ALA A 178 -9.62 -11.69 -15.66
C ALA A 178 -8.38 -11.26 -16.43
N TYR A 179 -8.22 -11.78 -17.65
CA TYR A 179 -7.10 -11.40 -18.51
C TYR A 179 -7.53 -11.14 -19.95
N LYS A 180 -6.69 -10.43 -20.70
CA LYS A 180 -6.73 -10.25 -22.16
C LYS A 180 -5.39 -10.67 -22.73
N TYR A 181 -5.41 -11.46 -23.80
CA TYR A 181 -4.22 -11.94 -24.50
C TYR A 181 -3.75 -10.90 -25.52
N GLU A 182 -2.45 -10.61 -25.58
CA GLU A 182 -1.79 -9.66 -26.48
C GLU A 182 -2.54 -8.31 -26.63
N CYS A 183 -3.10 -7.79 -25.55
CA CYS A 183 -3.75 -6.48 -25.52
C CYS A 183 -2.71 -5.36 -25.70
N MET A 184 -2.94 -4.46 -26.68
CA MET A 184 -2.01 -3.37 -26.95
C MET A 184 -1.80 -2.48 -25.73
N TYR A 185 -0.55 -2.24 -25.41
CA TYR A 185 -0.06 -1.31 -24.40
C TYR A 185 0.64 -0.15 -25.09
N GLN A 186 0.31 1.06 -24.69
CA GLN A 186 0.88 2.28 -25.27
C GLN A 186 1.50 3.17 -24.19
N PHE A 187 2.73 3.60 -24.43
CA PHE A 187 3.40 4.61 -23.62
C PHE A 187 4.11 5.64 -24.53
N GLY A 188 3.59 6.86 -24.56
CA GLY A 188 4.04 7.88 -25.51
C GLY A 188 3.83 7.46 -26.96
N SER A 189 4.89 7.45 -27.75
CA SER A 189 4.89 6.95 -29.13
C SER A 189 5.20 5.44 -29.23
N TRP A 190 5.54 4.79 -28.12
CA TRP A 190 5.87 3.36 -28.11
C TRP A 190 4.63 2.52 -27.87
N GLN A 191 4.45 1.53 -28.72
CA GLN A 191 3.38 0.54 -28.63
C GLN A 191 3.99 -0.86 -28.55
N THR A 192 3.38 -1.71 -27.76
CA THR A 192 3.73 -3.14 -27.61
C THR A 192 2.49 -3.90 -27.16
N ALA A 193 2.51 -5.21 -27.29
CA ALA A 193 1.50 -6.08 -26.73
C ALA A 193 2.19 -7.04 -25.76
N PRO A 194 2.05 -6.84 -24.44
CA PRO A 194 2.42 -7.87 -23.47
C PRO A 194 1.61 -9.14 -23.70
N ASP A 195 2.18 -10.31 -23.40
CA ASP A 195 1.49 -11.56 -23.67
C ASP A 195 0.14 -11.64 -22.94
N PHE A 196 0.07 -11.17 -21.69
CA PHE A 196 -1.20 -11.06 -20.97
C PHE A 196 -1.31 -9.73 -20.23
N THR A 197 -2.48 -9.10 -20.35
CA THR A 197 -2.90 -8.01 -19.48
C THR A 197 -3.95 -8.55 -18.50
N VAL A 198 -3.70 -8.40 -17.20
CA VAL A 198 -4.50 -9.01 -16.12
C VAL A 198 -5.08 -7.93 -15.24
N PHE A 199 -6.38 -7.99 -14.96
CA PHE A 199 -7.02 -7.10 -13.99
C PHE A 199 -6.78 -7.62 -12.55
N ASN A 200 -6.14 -6.82 -11.72
CA ASN A 200 -5.87 -7.18 -10.34
C ASN A 200 -7.01 -6.69 -9.42
N GLU A 201 -7.74 -7.62 -8.82
CA GLU A 201 -8.84 -7.31 -7.91
C GLU A 201 -8.38 -6.76 -6.55
N ARG A 202 -7.10 -6.92 -6.17
CA ARG A 202 -6.60 -6.38 -4.89
C ARG A 202 -6.53 -4.86 -4.90
N ASP A 203 -6.11 -4.27 -6.03
CA ASP A 203 -5.90 -2.82 -6.13
C ASP A 203 -6.73 -2.15 -7.24
N GLY A 204 -7.37 -2.92 -8.13
CA GLY A 204 -8.16 -2.42 -9.27
C GLY A 204 -7.30 -1.92 -10.43
N LEU A 205 -6.04 -2.33 -10.52
CA LEU A 205 -5.10 -1.91 -11.55
C LEU A 205 -4.84 -3.04 -12.56
N LEU A 206 -4.30 -2.67 -13.72
CA LEU A 206 -3.87 -3.62 -14.73
C LEU A 206 -2.41 -4.02 -14.48
N TYR A 207 -2.14 -5.30 -14.56
CA TYR A 207 -0.81 -5.91 -14.53
C TYR A 207 -0.51 -6.55 -15.86
N TYR A 208 0.74 -6.62 -16.23
CA TYR A 208 1.21 -7.09 -17.54
C TYR A 208 2.17 -8.25 -17.35
N ILE A 209 1.89 -9.37 -18.00
CA ILE A 209 2.77 -10.54 -17.96
C ILE A 209 3.48 -10.64 -19.30
N GLU A 210 4.78 -10.80 -19.25
CA GLU A 210 5.64 -11.00 -20.41
C GLU A 210 6.43 -12.28 -20.23
N TYR A 211 6.36 -13.18 -21.19
CA TYR A 211 7.05 -14.45 -21.20
C TYR A 211 8.24 -14.44 -22.15
N PHE A 212 9.38 -14.86 -21.67
CA PHE A 212 10.62 -14.98 -22.42
C PHE A 212 11.08 -16.44 -22.46
N GLY A 213 10.78 -17.13 -23.57
CA GLY A 213 10.91 -18.60 -23.68
C GLY A 213 12.22 -19.11 -24.23
N MET A 214 13.09 -18.26 -24.80
CA MET A 214 14.32 -18.70 -25.44
C MET A 214 15.55 -18.06 -24.80
N MET A 215 15.62 -18.11 -23.47
CA MET A 215 16.71 -17.47 -22.71
C MET A 215 18.06 -18.16 -22.84
N ASP A 216 18.16 -19.25 -23.63
CA ASP A 216 19.44 -19.86 -24.04
C ASP A 216 20.03 -19.21 -25.30
N ASP A 217 19.25 -18.43 -26.04
CA ASP A 217 19.69 -17.75 -27.25
C ASP A 217 20.22 -16.36 -26.93
N ALA A 218 21.48 -16.08 -27.26
CA ALA A 218 22.14 -14.82 -26.92
C ALA A 218 21.58 -13.59 -27.68
N GLU A 219 21.02 -13.77 -28.87
CA GLU A 219 20.39 -12.69 -29.62
C GLU A 219 18.99 -12.38 -29.03
N TYR A 220 18.22 -13.41 -28.73
CA TYR A 220 16.95 -13.28 -28.06
C TYR A 220 17.09 -12.63 -26.67
N GLN A 221 18.08 -13.03 -25.87
CA GLN A 221 18.38 -12.40 -24.58
C GLN A 221 18.60 -10.89 -24.70
N ARG A 222 19.39 -10.46 -25.71
CA ARG A 222 19.64 -9.03 -25.92
C ARG A 222 18.36 -8.26 -26.23
N ASP A 223 17.48 -8.83 -27.02
CA ASP A 223 16.21 -8.17 -27.37
C ASP A 223 15.22 -8.22 -26.23
N ALA A 224 15.16 -9.30 -25.43
CA ALA A 224 14.41 -9.38 -24.19
C ALA A 224 14.86 -8.29 -23.20
N LEU A 225 16.15 -8.12 -22.99
CA LEU A 225 16.70 -7.06 -22.10
C LEU A 225 16.35 -5.66 -22.59
N LYS A 226 16.38 -5.40 -23.91
CA LYS A 226 15.94 -4.11 -24.47
C LYS A 226 14.45 -3.87 -24.19
N LYS A 227 13.60 -4.91 -24.38
CA LYS A 227 12.17 -4.84 -24.11
C LYS A 227 11.89 -4.56 -22.63
N ILE A 228 12.54 -5.29 -21.73
CA ILE A 228 12.46 -5.08 -20.28
C ILE A 228 12.88 -3.65 -19.91
N SER A 229 14.02 -3.17 -20.44
CA SER A 229 14.49 -1.81 -20.18
C SER A 229 13.48 -0.74 -20.60
N ARG A 230 12.73 -0.96 -21.67
CA ARG A 230 11.66 -0.05 -22.09
C ARG A 230 10.47 -0.10 -21.12
N TYR A 231 10.04 -1.29 -20.68
CA TYR A 231 8.99 -1.44 -19.66
C TYR A 231 9.35 -0.73 -18.35
N GLN A 232 10.62 -0.81 -17.93
CA GLN A 232 11.10 -0.15 -16.72
C GLN A 232 11.07 1.39 -16.79
N GLN A 233 10.95 1.99 -17.99
CA GLN A 233 10.82 3.43 -18.19
C GLN A 233 9.36 3.91 -18.16
N THR A 234 8.39 2.99 -18.11
CA THR A 234 6.97 3.33 -18.06
C THR A 234 6.51 3.66 -16.64
N PRO A 235 5.42 4.42 -16.47
CA PRO A 235 4.80 4.63 -15.15
C PRO A 235 4.34 3.33 -14.48
N ASP A 236 4.14 2.29 -15.28
CA ASP A 236 3.61 1.00 -14.88
C ASP A 236 4.70 -0.04 -14.61
N ALA A 237 5.98 0.38 -14.57
CA ALA A 237 7.15 -0.49 -14.46
C ALA A 237 7.04 -1.56 -13.36
N ASN A 238 6.43 -1.22 -12.22
CA ASN A 238 6.23 -2.12 -11.08
C ASN A 238 5.04 -3.10 -11.24
N ARG A 239 4.33 -3.03 -12.37
CA ARG A 239 3.18 -3.89 -12.70
C ARG A 239 3.50 -4.86 -13.84
N PHE A 240 4.72 -4.87 -14.36
CA PHE A 240 5.19 -5.85 -15.31
C PHE A 240 5.78 -7.05 -14.57
N ILE A 241 5.27 -8.24 -14.89
CA ILE A 241 5.69 -9.55 -14.35
C ILE A 241 6.39 -10.27 -15.48
N TYR A 242 7.65 -10.66 -15.25
CA TYR A 242 8.46 -11.36 -16.23
C TYR A 242 8.57 -12.83 -15.88
N ILE A 243 8.30 -13.69 -16.86
CA ILE A 243 8.44 -15.15 -16.75
C ILE A 243 9.51 -15.57 -17.74
N PHE A 244 10.54 -16.26 -17.26
CA PHE A 244 11.66 -16.71 -18.06
C PHE A 244 11.69 -18.24 -18.16
N GLU A 245 12.04 -18.74 -19.33
CA GLU A 245 12.26 -20.15 -19.57
C GLU A 245 13.55 -20.36 -20.36
N SER A 246 14.27 -21.43 -20.00
CA SER A 246 15.46 -21.91 -20.70
C SER A 246 15.48 -23.44 -20.71
N LYS A 247 16.38 -24.05 -21.44
CA LYS A 247 16.55 -25.52 -21.47
C LYS A 247 16.86 -26.09 -20.09
N ASP A 248 17.67 -25.36 -19.31
CA ASP A 248 18.07 -25.75 -17.96
C ASP A 248 17.02 -25.41 -16.89
N ALA A 249 16.11 -24.48 -17.21
CA ALA A 249 15.01 -24.06 -16.34
C ALA A 249 13.68 -24.04 -17.13
N PRO A 250 13.12 -25.23 -17.45
CA PRO A 250 11.87 -25.31 -18.20
C PRO A 250 10.69 -24.80 -17.39
N MET A 251 9.64 -24.35 -18.09
CA MET A 251 8.43 -23.83 -17.48
C MET A 251 7.82 -24.83 -16.50
N ASN A 252 7.51 -24.34 -15.31
CA ASN A 252 6.87 -25.09 -14.25
C ASN A 252 5.54 -24.42 -13.83
N MET A 253 4.41 -25.06 -14.09
CA MET A 253 3.07 -24.54 -13.77
C MET A 253 2.94 -24.13 -12.29
N LYS A 254 3.48 -24.93 -11.35
CA LYS A 254 3.43 -24.60 -9.91
C LYS A 254 4.25 -23.38 -9.55
N ALA A 255 5.40 -23.20 -10.20
CA ALA A 255 6.24 -22.01 -9.99
C ALA A 255 5.53 -20.75 -10.51
N ILE A 256 4.86 -20.84 -11.66
CA ILE A 256 4.05 -19.73 -12.21
C ILE A 256 2.90 -19.40 -11.25
N GLU A 257 2.15 -20.39 -10.80
CA GLU A 257 1.05 -20.20 -9.85
C GLU A 257 1.56 -19.49 -8.57
N ASN A 258 2.68 -19.95 -8.02
CA ASN A 258 3.28 -19.34 -6.83
C ASN A 258 3.72 -17.88 -7.07
N LEU A 259 4.32 -17.62 -8.24
CA LEU A 259 4.70 -16.25 -8.64
C LEU A 259 3.46 -15.35 -8.73
N LEU A 260 2.43 -15.79 -9.45
CA LEU A 260 1.21 -15.00 -9.65
C LEU A 260 0.47 -14.72 -8.34
N ARG A 261 0.44 -15.66 -7.39
CA ARG A 261 -0.15 -15.47 -6.05
C ARG A 261 0.51 -14.36 -5.23
N VAL A 262 1.73 -13.96 -5.55
CA VAL A 262 2.39 -12.81 -4.90
C VAL A 262 1.75 -11.49 -5.33
N TYR A 263 1.32 -11.43 -6.60
CA TYR A 263 0.76 -10.21 -7.18
C TYR A 263 -0.77 -10.14 -7.05
N PHE A 264 -1.44 -11.27 -7.27
CA PHE A 264 -2.89 -11.44 -7.31
C PHE A 264 -3.38 -12.26 -6.12
#